data_6ed92602916c09ef4514a588727f0ae3
#
_entry.id   6ed92602916c09ef4514a588727f0ae3
#
_cell.length_a   1.000
_cell.length_b   1.000
_cell.length_c   1.000
_cell.angle_alpha   90.00
_cell.angle_beta   90.00
_cell.angle_gamma   90.00
#
_symmetry.space_group_name_H-M   'P 1'
#
loop_
_entity.id
_entity.type
_entity.pdbx_description
1 polymer ?
#
loop_
_entity_poly.entity_id
_entity_poly.type
_entity_poly.pdbx_seq_one_letter_code
_entity_poly.pdbx_strand_id
1 'polypeptide(L)'
;MLVGAIDILEEFDLVFVHGWSARHTETYGGLPERLIAEGTRYGLRLTRRDIVLGHYVSFSDEVRVADLVEAMDAAIRDLDVPTNRKFICITHSTGGPLVRMWYERFYASNRRRCPVSHLVMLAPANFGSALAQLGKSRVGQMASWFQGIEPGQGVLDWLELGSEALWAMNEAWIRSGARPPRLWPFVLIGQTIDRKLYDNLNTYTGEDGSDGVVRVASANLNASYVSLKPKPGS
;
A
#
# COMPACT_ATOMS: atom_id res chain seq x y z
N MET A 1 -42.48 2.13 5.38
CA MET A 1 -41.39 1.65 6.24
C MET A 1 -40.45 2.80 6.46
N LEU A 2 -40.47 3.41 7.65
CA LEU A 2 -39.47 4.41 8.04
C LEU A 2 -38.12 3.68 8.20
N VAL A 3 -37.18 3.94 7.30
CA VAL A 3 -35.78 3.58 7.51
C VAL A 3 -35.34 4.46 8.67
N GLY A 4 -35.23 3.87 9.87
CA GLY A 4 -34.70 4.57 11.03
C GLY A 4 -33.34 5.16 10.70
N ALA A 5 -33.13 6.41 11.07
CA ALA A 5 -31.83 7.04 10.94
C ALA A 5 -30.82 6.19 11.72
N ILE A 6 -29.80 5.68 11.03
CA ILE A 6 -28.67 5.01 11.67
C ILE A 6 -27.92 6.11 12.41
N ASP A 7 -27.87 6.04 13.73
CA ASP A 7 -27.04 6.95 14.52
C ASP A 7 -25.57 6.72 14.12
N ILE A 8 -24.90 7.75 13.63
CA ILE A 8 -23.48 7.70 13.29
C ILE A 8 -22.70 7.70 14.59
N LEU A 9 -22.06 6.56 14.89
CA LEU A 9 -21.34 6.35 16.14
C LEU A 9 -19.90 6.84 16.06
N GLU A 10 -19.24 6.68 14.90
CA GLU A 10 -17.81 6.99 14.74
C GLU A 10 -17.48 7.56 13.36
N GLU A 11 -16.50 8.46 13.32
CA GLU A 11 -16.03 9.07 12.08
C GLU A 11 -14.54 8.72 11.85
N PHE A 12 -14.21 8.28 10.61
CA PHE A 12 -12.86 7.99 10.20
C PHE A 12 -12.55 8.60 8.83
N ASP A 13 -11.31 9.09 8.68
CA ASP A 13 -10.75 9.41 7.38
C ASP A 13 -10.07 8.17 6.81
N LEU A 14 -10.40 7.82 5.56
CA LEU A 14 -9.75 6.79 4.76
C LEU A 14 -8.77 7.48 3.82
N VAL A 15 -7.47 7.32 4.07
CA VAL A 15 -6.41 7.90 3.25
C VAL A 15 -5.89 6.84 2.30
N PHE A 16 -6.16 7.01 1.00
CA PHE A 16 -5.68 6.15 -0.06
C PHE A 16 -4.35 6.67 -0.59
N VAL A 17 -3.29 5.88 -0.41
CA VAL A 17 -1.97 6.19 -0.94
C VAL A 17 -1.82 5.52 -2.29
N HIS A 18 -1.86 6.33 -3.34
CA HIS A 18 -1.60 5.86 -4.69
C HIS A 18 -0.10 5.62 -4.85
N GLY A 19 0.24 4.48 -5.46
CA GLY A 19 1.63 4.10 -5.69
C GLY A 19 2.41 5.22 -6.40
N TRP A 20 3.71 5.25 -6.20
CA TRP A 20 4.58 6.28 -6.76
C TRP A 20 4.38 6.51 -8.27
N SER A 21 4.10 5.46 -9.04
CA SER A 21 3.88 5.55 -10.49
C SER A 21 2.45 5.89 -10.89
N ALA A 22 1.50 5.99 -9.95
CA ALA A 22 0.11 6.29 -10.28
C ALA A 22 -0.06 7.80 -10.55
N ARG A 23 -0.55 8.13 -11.75
CA ARG A 23 -0.94 9.50 -12.12
C ARG A 23 -2.38 9.81 -11.77
N HIS A 24 -3.19 8.80 -11.47
CA HIS A 24 -4.62 8.91 -11.29
C HIS A 24 -5.09 8.18 -10.03
N THR A 25 -6.25 8.58 -9.53
CA THR A 25 -6.89 7.99 -8.36
C THR A 25 -7.62 6.67 -8.66
N GLU A 26 -7.48 6.13 -9.87
CA GLU A 26 -8.20 4.93 -10.33
C GLU A 26 -7.61 3.60 -9.85
N THR A 27 -6.44 3.61 -9.22
CA THR A 27 -5.73 2.40 -8.74
C THR A 27 -6.62 1.49 -7.88
N TYR A 28 -7.55 2.07 -7.16
CA TYR A 28 -8.43 1.35 -6.24
C TYR A 28 -9.80 1.00 -6.83
N GLY A 29 -10.07 1.39 -8.09
CA GLY A 29 -11.37 1.18 -8.72
C GLY A 29 -12.52 1.66 -7.86
N GLY A 30 -13.58 0.89 -7.73
CA GLY A 30 -14.75 1.20 -6.90
C GLY A 30 -14.61 0.87 -5.40
N LEU A 31 -13.40 0.50 -4.92
CA LEU A 31 -13.19 0.14 -3.52
C LEU A 31 -13.51 1.28 -2.54
N PRO A 32 -13.08 2.54 -2.78
CA PRO A 32 -13.36 3.65 -1.87
C PRO A 32 -14.85 3.86 -1.66
N GLU A 33 -15.62 3.89 -2.74
CA GLU A 33 -17.07 4.11 -2.73
C GLU A 33 -17.80 2.96 -2.03
N ARG A 34 -17.33 1.72 -2.25
CA ARG A 34 -17.86 0.54 -1.58
C ARG A 34 -17.62 0.58 -0.08
N LEU A 35 -16.41 0.95 0.35
CA LEU A 35 -16.08 1.06 1.78
C LEU A 35 -16.93 2.13 2.47
N ILE A 36 -17.14 3.28 1.84
CA ILE A 36 -18.00 4.35 2.36
C ILE A 36 -19.44 3.86 2.50
N ALA A 37 -19.96 3.21 1.45
CA ALA A 37 -21.33 2.69 1.47
C ALA A 37 -21.53 1.62 2.55
N GLU A 38 -20.60 0.68 2.68
CA GLU A 38 -20.66 -0.34 3.73
C GLU A 38 -20.45 0.27 5.12
N GLY A 39 -19.53 1.22 5.27
CA GLY A 39 -19.32 1.93 6.54
C GLY A 39 -20.63 2.52 7.07
N THR A 40 -21.39 3.19 6.22
CA THR A 40 -22.71 3.76 6.58
C THR A 40 -23.68 2.69 7.11
N ARG A 41 -23.65 1.47 6.54
CA ARG A 41 -24.50 0.35 7.01
C ARG A 41 -24.15 -0.13 8.42
N TYR A 42 -22.92 0.14 8.86
CA TYR A 42 -22.40 -0.19 10.20
C TYR A 42 -22.36 1.01 11.14
N GLY A 43 -23.01 2.14 10.79
CA GLY A 43 -23.03 3.35 11.61
C GLY A 43 -21.72 4.15 11.58
N LEU A 44 -20.82 3.90 10.59
CA LEU A 44 -19.59 4.62 10.43
C LEU A 44 -19.72 5.71 9.38
N ARG A 45 -19.18 6.89 9.65
CA ARG A 45 -18.97 7.94 8.65
C ARG A 45 -17.52 7.88 8.17
N LEU A 46 -17.33 7.45 6.92
CA LEU A 46 -16.03 7.34 6.31
C LEU A 46 -15.83 8.48 5.29
N THR A 47 -14.73 9.23 5.43
CA THR A 47 -14.37 10.32 4.51
C THR A 47 -13.15 9.89 3.70
N ARG A 48 -13.25 9.91 2.36
CA ARG A 48 -12.14 9.61 1.46
C ARG A 48 -11.16 10.78 1.38
N ARG A 49 -9.87 10.45 1.44
CA ARG A 49 -8.74 11.32 1.12
C ARG A 49 -7.78 10.56 0.22
N ASP A 50 -7.09 11.27 -0.66
CA ASP A 50 -6.15 10.65 -1.60
C ASP A 50 -4.79 11.33 -1.49
N ILE A 51 -3.72 10.53 -1.44
CA ILE A 51 -2.34 10.96 -1.59
C ILE A 51 -1.83 10.48 -2.93
N VAL A 52 -1.47 11.40 -3.80
CA VAL A 52 -0.81 11.14 -5.09
C VAL A 52 0.63 11.62 -4.96
N LEU A 53 1.56 10.68 -4.72
CA LEU A 53 2.97 11.01 -4.44
C LEU A 53 3.65 11.77 -5.59
N GLY A 54 3.19 11.56 -6.82
CA GLY A 54 3.67 12.30 -7.98
C GLY A 54 3.47 13.81 -7.94
N HIS A 55 2.66 14.33 -7.01
CA HIS A 55 2.54 15.77 -6.80
C HIS A 55 3.66 16.35 -5.93
N TYR A 56 4.39 15.49 -5.20
CA TYR A 56 5.40 15.88 -4.21
C TYR A 56 6.82 15.54 -4.63
N VAL A 57 6.99 14.65 -5.61
CA VAL A 57 8.29 14.21 -6.10
C VAL A 57 8.23 14.00 -7.61
N SER A 58 9.30 14.41 -8.31
CA SER A 58 9.40 14.16 -9.76
C SER A 58 9.59 12.67 -10.05
N PHE A 59 9.20 12.24 -11.26
CA PHE A 59 9.42 10.88 -11.75
C PHE A 59 10.76 10.76 -12.50
N SER A 60 11.81 11.41 -12.01
CA SER A 60 13.15 11.34 -12.62
C SER A 60 13.89 10.08 -12.17
N ASP A 61 14.88 9.67 -12.96
CA ASP A 61 15.73 8.52 -12.64
C ASP A 61 16.56 8.70 -11.37
N GLU A 62 16.72 9.94 -10.89
CA GLU A 62 17.48 10.29 -9.70
C GLU A 62 16.70 10.10 -8.39
N VAL A 63 15.39 9.90 -8.44
CA VAL A 63 14.54 9.73 -7.25
C VAL A 63 14.94 8.47 -6.49
N ARG A 64 15.18 8.66 -5.20
CA ARG A 64 15.49 7.59 -4.25
C ARG A 64 14.34 7.36 -3.29
N VAL A 65 14.35 6.21 -2.63
CA VAL A 65 13.33 5.90 -1.61
C VAL A 65 13.25 6.96 -0.50
N ALA A 66 14.38 7.56 -0.13
CA ALA A 66 14.41 8.64 0.86
C ALA A 66 13.55 9.84 0.44
N ASP A 67 13.59 10.21 -0.84
CA ASP A 67 12.79 11.31 -1.41
C ASP A 67 11.29 10.96 -1.37
N LEU A 68 10.95 9.71 -1.65
CA LEU A 68 9.58 9.23 -1.54
C LEU A 68 9.06 9.24 -0.09
N VAL A 69 9.93 8.95 0.88
CA VAL A 69 9.59 8.99 2.31
C VAL A 69 9.34 10.42 2.78
N GLU A 70 10.16 11.39 2.34
CA GLU A 70 9.95 12.80 2.63
C GLU A 70 8.70 13.35 1.91
N ALA A 71 8.47 12.94 0.65
CA ALA A 71 7.26 13.29 -0.10
C ALA A 71 5.99 12.76 0.61
N MET A 72 6.04 11.55 1.16
CA MET A 72 4.95 10.98 1.94
C MET A 72 4.67 11.80 3.20
N ASP A 73 5.71 12.26 3.90
CA ASP A 73 5.56 13.10 5.09
C ASP A 73 4.95 14.47 4.74
N ALA A 74 5.38 15.08 3.65
CA ALA A 74 4.80 16.33 3.14
C ALA A 74 3.32 16.14 2.78
N ALA A 75 3.00 15.07 2.04
CA ALA A 75 1.64 14.77 1.63
C ALA A 75 0.70 14.54 2.84
N ILE A 76 1.18 13.86 3.87
CA ILE A 76 0.40 13.65 5.11
C ILE A 76 0.17 14.97 5.85
N ARG A 77 1.16 15.86 5.87
CA ARG A 77 0.98 17.20 6.48
C ARG A 77 -0.03 18.07 5.75
N ASP A 78 -0.12 17.89 4.43
CA ASP A 78 -1.07 18.64 3.59
C ASP A 78 -2.49 18.05 3.63
N LEU A 79 -2.68 16.87 4.24
CA LEU A 79 -4.01 16.31 4.39
C LEU A 79 -4.85 17.17 5.36
N ASP A 80 -6.04 17.51 4.91
CA ASP A 80 -7.05 18.16 5.76
C ASP A 80 -7.72 17.14 6.70
N VAL A 81 -6.91 16.50 7.55
CA VAL A 81 -7.36 15.61 8.62
C VAL A 81 -7.19 16.33 9.94
N PRO A 82 -8.22 16.38 10.80
CA PRO A 82 -8.09 17.00 12.12
C PRO A 82 -6.95 16.39 12.92
N THR A 83 -6.08 17.22 13.48
CA THR A 83 -4.83 16.81 14.19
C THR A 83 -5.09 15.96 15.44
N ASN A 84 -6.30 16.02 15.99
CA ASN A 84 -6.73 15.21 17.13
C ASN A 84 -7.30 13.85 16.74
N ARG A 85 -7.46 13.57 15.45
CA ARG A 85 -7.96 12.29 14.93
C ARG A 85 -6.85 11.53 14.23
N LYS A 86 -6.95 10.21 14.31
CA LYS A 86 -6.14 9.29 13.52
C LYS A 86 -6.93 8.84 12.30
N PHE A 87 -6.22 8.49 11.24
CA PHE A 87 -6.83 7.99 10.01
C PHE A 87 -6.44 6.54 9.72
N ILE A 88 -7.20 5.92 8.85
CA ILE A 88 -6.94 4.60 8.27
C ILE A 88 -6.20 4.82 6.96
N CYS A 89 -5.00 4.28 6.85
CA CYS A 89 -4.19 4.37 5.64
C CYS A 89 -4.37 3.10 4.80
N ILE A 90 -4.79 3.25 3.56
CA ILE A 90 -4.95 2.16 2.60
C ILE A 90 -3.93 2.34 1.49
N THR A 91 -3.10 1.32 1.27
CA THR A 91 -2.00 1.37 0.32
C THR A 91 -2.08 0.22 -0.66
N HIS A 92 -1.49 0.39 -1.84
CA HIS A 92 -1.33 -0.66 -2.83
C HIS A 92 0.14 -0.81 -3.23
N SER A 93 0.57 -2.06 -3.47
CA SER A 93 1.90 -2.39 -4.00
C SER A 93 3.04 -1.72 -3.21
N THR A 94 3.81 -0.84 -3.85
CA THR A 94 4.95 -0.10 -3.28
C THR A 94 4.57 0.84 -2.14
N GLY A 95 3.30 1.25 -2.07
CA GLY A 95 2.81 2.12 -1.00
C GLY A 95 2.90 1.49 0.38
N GLY A 96 2.77 0.18 0.49
CA GLY A 96 2.88 -0.54 1.76
C GLY A 96 4.25 -0.36 2.43
N PRO A 97 5.34 -0.84 1.82
CA PRO A 97 6.69 -0.64 2.36
C PRO A 97 7.07 0.84 2.49
N LEU A 98 6.59 1.73 1.61
CA LEU A 98 6.86 3.17 1.72
C LEU A 98 6.28 3.76 3.01
N VAL A 99 5.01 3.50 3.33
CA VAL A 99 4.38 3.99 4.58
C VAL A 99 5.06 3.39 5.81
N ARG A 100 5.54 2.16 5.73
CA ARG A 100 6.31 1.53 6.82
C ARG A 100 7.66 2.20 7.02
N MET A 101 8.39 2.55 5.94
CA MET A 101 9.65 3.32 6.03
C MET A 101 9.41 4.72 6.58
N TRP A 102 8.36 5.41 6.11
CA TRP A 102 7.95 6.71 6.66
C TRP A 102 7.65 6.61 8.17
N TYR A 103 6.92 5.58 8.59
CA TYR A 103 6.64 5.35 10.01
C TYR A 103 7.92 5.15 10.83
N GLU A 104 8.86 4.33 10.38
CA GLU A 104 10.14 4.14 11.06
C GLU A 104 10.96 5.43 11.09
N ARG A 105 10.99 6.20 10.01
CA ARG A 105 11.74 7.45 9.91
C ARG A 105 11.25 8.52 10.88
N PHE A 106 9.94 8.74 10.95
CA PHE A 106 9.37 9.89 11.66
C PHE A 106 8.76 9.53 13.03
N TYR A 107 8.44 8.28 13.27
CA TYR A 107 7.68 7.87 14.46
C TYR A 107 8.34 6.76 15.28
N ALA A 108 9.47 6.20 14.88
CA ALA A 108 10.15 5.14 15.64
C ALA A 108 10.44 5.54 17.10
N SER A 109 10.84 6.80 17.32
CA SER A 109 11.12 7.36 18.65
C SER A 109 9.86 7.71 19.46
N ASN A 110 8.74 8.03 18.81
CA ASN A 110 7.48 8.37 19.45
C ASN A 110 6.26 7.86 18.68
N ARG A 111 6.07 6.59 18.69
CA ARG A 111 5.02 5.85 17.95
C ARG A 111 3.59 6.29 18.29
N ARG A 112 3.37 6.87 19.48
CA ARG A 112 2.04 7.36 19.90
C ARG A 112 1.59 8.57 19.07
N ARG A 113 2.53 9.33 18.53
CA ARG A 113 2.27 10.52 17.70
C ARG A 113 1.89 10.18 16.26
N CYS A 114 2.10 8.95 15.81
CA CYS A 114 1.73 8.57 14.45
C CYS A 114 0.25 8.83 14.20
N PRO A 115 -0.10 9.57 13.13
CA PRO A 115 -1.50 9.86 12.81
C PRO A 115 -2.23 8.68 12.21
N VAL A 116 -1.51 7.62 11.78
CA VAL A 116 -2.11 6.41 11.23
C VAL A 116 -2.52 5.47 12.37
N SER A 117 -3.76 5.01 12.39
CA SER A 117 -4.27 4.01 13.31
C SER A 117 -4.22 2.59 12.72
N HIS A 118 -4.63 2.45 11.47
CA HIS A 118 -4.67 1.20 10.73
C HIS A 118 -3.95 1.37 9.42
N LEU A 119 -3.08 0.44 9.08
CA LEU A 119 -2.37 0.38 7.81
C LEU A 119 -2.85 -0.86 7.04
N VAL A 120 -3.73 -0.65 6.08
CA VAL A 120 -4.26 -1.71 5.22
C VAL A 120 -3.45 -1.73 3.92
N MET A 121 -2.72 -2.80 3.69
CA MET A 121 -1.83 -2.96 2.56
C MET A 121 -2.41 -3.98 1.58
N LEU A 122 -2.68 -3.55 0.37
CA LEU A 122 -3.18 -4.37 -0.73
C LEU A 122 -1.99 -4.79 -1.61
N ALA A 123 -1.74 -6.08 -1.72
CA ALA A 123 -0.62 -6.65 -2.48
C ALA A 123 0.73 -5.95 -2.22
N PRO A 124 1.16 -5.74 -0.96
CA PRO A 124 2.34 -4.94 -0.67
C PRO A 124 3.63 -5.68 -1.00
N ALA A 125 4.57 -5.01 -1.66
CA ALA A 125 5.91 -5.52 -1.91
C ALA A 125 6.82 -5.36 -0.66
N ASN A 126 6.40 -5.91 0.50
CA ASN A 126 7.09 -5.73 1.79
C ASN A 126 8.52 -6.28 1.81
N PHE A 127 8.80 -7.32 1.04
CA PHE A 127 10.14 -7.89 0.83
C PHE A 127 10.59 -7.76 -0.63
N GLY A 128 9.97 -6.85 -1.39
CA GLY A 128 10.26 -6.61 -2.79
C GLY A 128 9.38 -7.40 -3.75
N SER A 129 9.68 -7.27 -5.04
CA SER A 129 8.97 -7.93 -6.14
C SER A 129 9.97 -8.54 -7.12
N ALA A 130 9.65 -9.74 -7.62
CA ALA A 130 10.42 -10.39 -8.68
C ALA A 130 10.42 -9.57 -9.97
N LEU A 131 9.36 -8.78 -10.22
CA LEU A 131 9.29 -7.90 -11.38
C LEU A 131 10.32 -6.77 -11.35
N ALA A 132 10.71 -6.29 -10.16
CA ALA A 132 11.75 -5.29 -10.06
C ALA A 132 13.11 -5.80 -10.58
N GLN A 133 13.42 -7.09 -10.37
CA GLN A 133 14.60 -7.74 -10.94
C GLN A 133 14.53 -7.86 -12.47
N LEU A 134 13.34 -8.20 -13.00
CA LEU A 134 13.13 -8.28 -14.44
C LEU A 134 13.17 -6.91 -15.11
N GLY A 135 12.74 -5.85 -14.43
CA GLY A 135 12.73 -4.49 -14.95
C GLY A 135 14.11 -3.94 -15.27
N LYS A 136 15.12 -4.34 -14.52
CA LYS A 136 16.54 -3.99 -14.82
C LYS A 136 17.02 -4.58 -16.14
N SER A 137 16.49 -5.74 -16.53
CA SER A 137 16.89 -6.42 -17.76
C SER A 137 16.02 -6.08 -18.98
N ARG A 138 14.83 -5.51 -18.79
CA ARG A 138 13.81 -5.27 -19.84
C ARG A 138 12.96 -4.03 -19.54
N VAL A 139 13.60 -2.87 -19.45
CA VAL A 139 13.00 -1.57 -19.08
C VAL A 139 11.71 -1.26 -19.87
N GLY A 140 11.64 -1.59 -21.17
CA GLY A 140 10.47 -1.28 -22.00
C GLY A 140 9.21 -2.12 -21.72
N GLN A 141 9.30 -3.26 -21.02
CA GLN A 141 8.13 -4.12 -20.73
C GLN A 141 7.47 -3.80 -19.38
N MET A 142 8.14 -3.05 -18.53
CA MET A 142 7.61 -2.64 -17.23
C MET A 142 6.78 -1.36 -17.27
N ALA A 143 6.91 -0.56 -18.32
CA ALA A 143 6.13 0.67 -18.50
C ALA A 143 4.61 0.43 -18.41
N SER A 144 4.13 -0.74 -18.84
CA SER A 144 2.71 -1.11 -18.73
C SER A 144 2.27 -1.36 -17.29
N TRP A 145 3.16 -1.91 -16.46
CA TRP A 145 2.86 -2.18 -15.05
C TRP A 145 2.86 -0.89 -14.21
N PHE A 146 3.77 0.03 -14.52
CA PHE A 146 3.83 1.35 -13.87
C PHE A 146 2.95 2.40 -14.58
N GLN A 147 1.92 1.98 -15.32
CA GLN A 147 0.98 2.88 -16.02
C GLN A 147 1.67 3.89 -16.93
N GLY A 148 2.74 3.46 -17.62
CA GLY A 148 3.48 4.29 -18.57
C GLY A 148 4.55 5.19 -17.95
N ILE A 149 4.84 5.07 -16.66
CA ILE A 149 5.96 5.74 -16.00
C ILE A 149 7.04 4.70 -15.70
N GLU A 150 8.24 4.94 -16.20
CA GLU A 150 9.40 4.14 -15.84
C GLU A 150 9.89 4.57 -14.45
N PRO A 151 9.97 3.64 -13.48
CA PRO A 151 10.55 3.96 -12.18
C PRO A 151 12.05 4.19 -12.34
N GLY A 152 12.57 5.20 -11.66
CA GLY A 152 14.01 5.43 -11.60
C GLY A 152 14.75 4.22 -11.05
N GLN A 153 16.01 4.04 -11.46
CA GLN A 153 16.85 2.91 -11.08
C GLN A 153 16.92 2.73 -9.55
N GLY A 154 17.00 3.82 -8.79
CA GLY A 154 17.07 3.76 -7.33
C GLY A 154 15.79 3.18 -6.67
N VAL A 155 14.62 3.37 -7.29
CA VAL A 155 13.36 2.77 -6.81
C VAL A 155 13.28 1.29 -7.20
N LEU A 156 13.77 0.92 -8.39
CA LEU A 156 13.85 -0.49 -8.80
C LEU A 156 14.82 -1.27 -7.90
N ASP A 157 15.98 -0.69 -7.58
CA ASP A 157 16.96 -1.28 -6.67
C ASP A 157 16.37 -1.51 -5.28
N TRP A 158 15.59 -0.54 -4.80
CA TRP A 158 14.88 -0.69 -3.54
C TRP A 158 13.83 -1.80 -3.57
N LEU A 159 13.08 -1.93 -4.68
CA LEU A 159 12.00 -2.91 -4.82
C LEU A 159 12.48 -4.32 -5.20
N GLU A 160 13.77 -4.53 -5.42
CA GLU A 160 14.28 -5.89 -5.63
C GLU A 160 13.98 -6.80 -4.44
N LEU A 161 13.71 -8.08 -4.75
CA LEU A 161 13.53 -9.10 -3.72
C LEU A 161 14.75 -9.15 -2.80
N GLY A 162 14.51 -8.88 -1.50
CA GLY A 162 15.55 -8.95 -0.49
C GLY A 162 16.56 -7.81 -0.55
N SER A 163 16.23 -6.66 -1.16
CA SER A 163 17.10 -5.49 -1.14
C SER A 163 17.48 -5.12 0.30
N GLU A 164 18.68 -4.58 0.48
CA GLU A 164 19.22 -4.23 1.80
C GLU A 164 18.27 -3.29 2.57
N ALA A 165 17.70 -2.30 1.90
CA ALA A 165 16.80 -1.33 2.52
C ALA A 165 15.47 -1.97 2.98
N LEU A 166 14.88 -2.86 2.17
CA LEU A 166 13.67 -3.60 2.58
C LEU A 166 13.98 -4.60 3.69
N TRP A 167 15.14 -5.25 3.62
CA TRP A 167 15.59 -6.16 4.67
C TRP A 167 15.76 -5.42 6.00
N ALA A 168 16.49 -4.30 6.01
CA ALA A 168 16.68 -3.48 7.21
C ALA A 168 15.36 -2.98 7.81
N MET A 169 14.43 -2.53 6.96
CA MET A 169 13.08 -2.12 7.39
C MET A 169 12.34 -3.28 8.06
N ASN A 170 12.35 -4.47 7.46
CA ASN A 170 11.65 -5.63 8.03
C ASN A 170 12.31 -6.12 9.33
N GLU A 171 13.65 -6.10 9.41
CA GLU A 171 14.37 -6.41 10.64
C GLU A 171 14.01 -5.44 11.77
N ALA A 172 14.02 -4.13 11.50
CA ALA A 172 13.62 -3.11 12.46
C ALA A 172 12.17 -3.33 12.93
N TRP A 173 11.28 -3.68 12.01
CA TRP A 173 9.88 -3.99 12.31
C TRP A 173 9.73 -5.19 13.25
N ILE A 174 10.46 -6.28 13.00
CA ILE A 174 10.47 -7.49 13.84
C ILE A 174 11.07 -7.19 15.21
N ARG A 175 12.22 -6.51 15.26
CA ARG A 175 12.91 -6.15 16.51
C ARG A 175 12.07 -5.22 17.40
N SER A 176 11.26 -4.37 16.78
CA SER A 176 10.35 -3.47 17.51
C SER A 176 9.14 -4.18 18.12
N GLY A 177 9.05 -5.51 17.98
CA GLY A 177 7.99 -6.34 18.53
C GLY A 177 6.76 -6.43 17.66
N ALA A 178 6.87 -6.13 16.35
CA ALA A 178 5.83 -6.26 15.32
C ALA A 178 4.44 -5.66 15.67
N ARG A 179 4.29 -5.08 16.85
CA ARG A 179 3.07 -4.42 17.32
C ARG A 179 3.42 -3.03 17.83
N PRO A 180 3.58 -2.07 16.91
CA PRO A 180 3.72 -0.68 17.37
C PRO A 180 2.49 -0.35 18.20
N PRO A 181 2.65 0.26 19.36
CA PRO A 181 1.51 0.68 20.16
C PRO A 181 0.64 1.60 19.28
N ARG A 182 -0.58 1.16 18.96
CA ARG A 182 -1.61 1.90 18.25
C ARG A 182 -1.49 2.00 16.72
N LEU A 183 -0.69 1.19 16.05
CA LEU A 183 -0.78 0.96 14.61
C LEU A 183 -1.16 -0.50 14.35
N TRP A 184 -2.23 -0.72 13.61
CA TRP A 184 -2.73 -2.05 13.27
C TRP A 184 -2.43 -2.33 11.79
N PRO A 185 -1.42 -3.16 11.47
CA PRO A 185 -1.12 -3.51 10.09
C PRO A 185 -1.97 -4.68 9.62
N PHE A 186 -2.49 -4.57 8.38
CA PHE A 186 -3.21 -5.63 7.67
C PHE A 186 -2.60 -5.80 6.29
N VAL A 187 -2.49 -7.04 5.84
CA VAL A 187 -2.02 -7.40 4.51
C VAL A 187 -3.10 -8.23 3.82
N LEU A 188 -3.50 -7.80 2.63
CA LEU A 188 -4.36 -8.54 1.72
C LEU A 188 -3.59 -8.80 0.45
N ILE A 189 -3.54 -10.07 0.02
CA ILE A 189 -2.81 -10.49 -1.17
C ILE A 189 -3.58 -11.57 -1.92
N GLY A 190 -3.57 -11.50 -3.25
CA GLY A 190 -4.07 -12.54 -4.13
C GLY A 190 -3.12 -13.75 -4.19
N GLN A 191 -3.66 -14.92 -4.47
CA GLN A 191 -2.89 -16.17 -4.62
C GLN A 191 -2.92 -16.72 -6.04
N THR A 192 -3.72 -16.10 -6.90
CA THR A 192 -3.94 -16.54 -8.27
C THR A 192 -3.80 -15.39 -9.24
N ILE A 193 -3.34 -15.69 -10.45
CA ILE A 193 -3.13 -14.72 -11.51
C ILE A 193 -4.36 -14.70 -12.41
N ASP A 194 -4.86 -13.53 -12.73
CA ASP A 194 -5.80 -13.38 -13.84
C ASP A 194 -5.04 -13.49 -15.16
N ARG A 195 -5.09 -14.68 -15.77
CA ARG A 195 -4.36 -15.01 -16.99
C ARG A 195 -4.69 -14.12 -18.19
N LYS A 196 -5.84 -13.45 -18.19
CA LYS A 196 -6.25 -12.58 -19.31
C LYS A 196 -5.51 -11.23 -19.34
N LEU A 197 -5.04 -10.75 -18.22
CA LEU A 197 -4.39 -9.44 -18.09
C LEU A 197 -2.87 -9.48 -18.27
N TYR A 198 -2.21 -10.64 -18.11
CA TYR A 198 -0.77 -10.74 -17.97
C TYR A 198 -0.09 -11.82 -18.85
N ASP A 199 -0.67 -12.20 -19.97
CA ASP A 199 -0.20 -13.31 -20.82
C ASP A 199 1.31 -13.26 -21.16
N ASN A 200 1.89 -12.08 -21.30
CA ASN A 200 3.32 -11.92 -21.64
C ASN A 200 4.26 -11.94 -20.42
N LEU A 201 3.74 -11.68 -19.20
CA LEU A 201 4.51 -11.64 -17.95
C LEU A 201 4.39 -12.98 -17.19
N ASN A 202 3.33 -13.73 -17.39
CA ASN A 202 3.03 -14.98 -16.72
C ASN A 202 4.10 -16.05 -16.84
N THR A 203 4.91 -16.02 -17.91
CA THR A 203 6.02 -16.96 -18.11
C THR A 203 7.11 -16.81 -17.04
N TYR A 204 7.24 -15.62 -16.43
CA TYR A 204 8.29 -15.29 -15.46
C TYR A 204 7.79 -15.13 -14.04
N THR A 205 6.50 -14.84 -13.86
CA THR A 205 5.90 -14.52 -12.55
C THR A 205 4.71 -15.42 -12.23
N GLY A 206 4.33 -16.32 -13.13
CA GLY A 206 3.18 -17.22 -13.05
C GLY A 206 3.43 -18.43 -12.14
N GLU A 207 3.88 -18.18 -10.92
CA GLU A 207 4.05 -19.23 -9.91
C GLU A 207 2.88 -19.27 -8.93
N ASP A 208 2.58 -20.45 -8.40
CA ASP A 208 1.60 -20.62 -7.34
C ASP A 208 2.01 -19.83 -6.09
N GLY A 209 1.04 -19.17 -5.44
CA GLY A 209 1.30 -18.32 -4.28
C GLY A 209 1.78 -16.92 -4.63
N SER A 210 1.45 -16.44 -5.83
CA SER A 210 1.67 -15.07 -6.30
C SER A 210 0.41 -14.52 -6.95
N ASP A 211 0.24 -13.20 -6.92
CA ASP A 211 -0.76 -12.48 -7.73
C ASP A 211 -0.23 -12.11 -9.14
N GLY A 212 0.95 -12.61 -9.50
CA GLY A 212 1.66 -12.29 -10.73
C GLY A 212 2.67 -11.16 -10.60
N VAL A 213 2.65 -10.40 -9.52
CA VAL A 213 3.53 -9.27 -9.24
C VAL A 213 4.26 -9.44 -7.93
N VAL A 214 3.53 -9.77 -6.89
CA VAL A 214 4.05 -9.95 -5.53
C VAL A 214 3.76 -11.35 -5.04
N ARG A 215 4.77 -12.01 -4.51
CA ARG A 215 4.61 -13.31 -3.84
C ARG A 215 3.91 -13.14 -2.49
N VAL A 216 3.04 -14.07 -2.14
CA VAL A 216 2.42 -14.10 -0.80
C VAL A 216 3.48 -14.02 0.31
N ALA A 217 4.58 -14.78 0.15
CA ALA A 217 5.72 -14.73 1.07
C ALA A 217 6.38 -13.35 1.15
N SER A 218 6.42 -12.61 0.03
CA SER A 218 6.99 -11.26 -0.06
C SER A 218 6.07 -10.18 0.53
N ALA A 219 4.78 -10.42 0.60
CA ALA A 219 3.80 -9.53 1.22
C ALA A 219 3.70 -9.73 2.74
N ASN A 220 4.07 -10.91 3.23
CA ASN A 220 3.83 -11.34 4.61
C ASN A 220 4.60 -10.49 5.64
N LEU A 221 3.96 -10.24 6.79
CA LEU A 221 4.56 -9.55 7.94
C LEU A 221 4.80 -10.48 9.15
N ASN A 222 4.72 -11.81 8.99
CA ASN A 222 4.72 -12.78 10.09
C ASN A 222 3.60 -12.50 11.13
N ALA A 223 2.43 -12.12 10.62
CA ALA A 223 1.23 -11.85 11.40
C ALA A 223 0.28 -13.06 11.41
N SER A 224 -0.89 -12.92 12.02
CA SER A 224 -1.95 -13.95 11.96
C SER A 224 -2.50 -14.07 10.53
N TYR A 225 -2.67 -15.30 10.06
CA TYR A 225 -3.20 -15.59 8.72
C TYR A 225 -4.73 -15.79 8.75
N VAL A 226 -5.43 -15.17 7.81
CA VAL A 226 -6.86 -15.36 7.57
C VAL A 226 -7.09 -15.59 6.07
N SER A 227 -7.80 -16.66 5.73
CA SER A 227 -8.21 -16.94 4.35
C SER A 227 -9.62 -16.41 4.11
N LEU A 228 -9.78 -15.49 3.16
CA LEU A 228 -11.06 -14.98 2.72
C LEU A 228 -11.49 -15.68 1.43
N LYS A 229 -12.69 -16.22 1.41
CA LYS A 229 -13.27 -16.84 0.22
C LYS A 229 -14.50 -16.05 -0.21
N PRO A 230 -14.68 -15.77 -1.52
CA PRO A 230 -15.90 -15.17 -2.03
C PRO A 230 -17.12 -16.00 -1.63
N LYS A 231 -18.20 -15.34 -1.26
CA LYS A 231 -19.47 -16.02 -1.00
C LYS A 231 -20.05 -16.44 -2.35
N PRO A 232 -20.49 -17.69 -2.53
CA PRO A 232 -21.12 -18.09 -3.78
C PRO A 232 -22.31 -17.18 -4.09
N GLY A 233 -22.32 -16.56 -5.29
CA GLY A 233 -23.43 -15.70 -5.75
C GLY A 233 -23.37 -14.25 -5.33
N SER A 234 -22.21 -13.75 -4.87
CA SER A 234 -21.96 -12.29 -4.62
C SER A 234 -21.22 -11.65 -5.76
#